data_ad4a6eebdef245fa94df1a20f2cd3e23
#
_entry.id   ad4a6eebdef245fa94df1a20f2cd3e23
#
_cell.length_a   1.000
_cell.length_b   1.000
_cell.length_c   1.000
_cell.angle_alpha   90.00
_cell.angle_beta   90.00
_cell.angle_gamma   90.00
#
_symmetry.space_group_name_H-M   'P 1'
#
loop_
_entity.id
_entity.type
_entity.pdbx_description
1 polymer ?
#
loop_
_entity_poly.entity_id
_entity_poly.type
_entity_poly.pdbx_seq_one_letter_code
_entity_poly.pdbx_strand_id
1 'polypeptide(L)'
;VDEWNQSPVLAESIELDDLVSQVSRRRRQGAVNLNLLGGEPAVNLYGILDLLDKIDFSTTVVWNSSMYYSRPVNQALEGLVNIYLADLKTFDAECSRKILAAADYFPVASRRIEEAAVAAEVIVRHLVLPGHISCCTDPILRWLAKTLPLAKVSLRWDYVPPAECAAAPRGYLSAAEKSQILKIAADLKLNLID
;
A
#
# COMPACT_ATOMS: atom_id res chain seq x y z
N VAL A 1 -9.64 3.06 12.57
CA VAL A 1 -8.84 3.90 11.66
C VAL A 1 -9.56 5.21 11.38
N ASP A 2 -10.89 5.19 11.26
CA ASP A 2 -11.65 6.36 10.80
C ASP A 2 -11.75 7.48 11.84
N GLU A 3 -11.87 7.17 13.13
CA GLU A 3 -11.95 8.20 14.19
C GLU A 3 -10.65 9.01 14.32
N TRP A 4 -9.49 8.39 14.13
CA TRP A 4 -8.19 9.06 14.21
C TRP A 4 -7.92 10.01 13.05
N ASN A 5 -8.43 9.68 11.85
CA ASN A 5 -8.23 10.51 10.66
C ASN A 5 -9.26 11.64 10.51
N GLN A 6 -10.36 11.62 11.25
CA GLN A 6 -11.44 12.58 11.13
C GLN A 6 -11.44 13.65 12.24
N SER A 7 -10.64 13.50 13.28
CA SER A 7 -10.59 14.47 14.37
C SER A 7 -9.45 15.48 14.18
N PRO A 8 -9.74 16.73 13.85
CA PRO A 8 -8.72 17.78 13.75
C PRO A 8 -8.03 18.09 15.09
N VAL A 9 -8.62 17.65 16.19
CA VAL A 9 -8.11 17.86 17.56
C VAL A 9 -6.93 16.94 17.89
N LEU A 10 -6.73 15.86 17.14
CA LEU A 10 -5.65 14.89 17.38
C LEU A 10 -4.40 15.12 16.50
N ALA A 11 -4.43 16.10 15.62
CA ALA A 11 -3.28 16.50 14.82
C ALA A 11 -2.40 17.48 15.62
N GLU A 12 -1.64 16.95 16.58
CA GLU A 12 -0.52 17.72 17.12
C GLU A 12 0.55 17.84 16.05
N SER A 13 0.95 19.08 15.73
CA SER A 13 2.11 19.31 14.87
C SER A 13 3.37 18.87 15.62
N ILE A 14 4.17 18.02 15.00
CA ILE A 14 5.49 17.65 15.52
C ILE A 14 6.52 18.51 14.80
N GLU A 15 7.38 19.15 15.57
CA GLU A 15 8.50 19.90 15.01
C GLU A 15 9.47 18.94 14.29
N LEU A 16 9.95 19.34 13.12
CA LEU A 16 10.76 18.48 12.26
C LEU A 16 12.03 17.97 12.97
N ASP A 17 12.71 18.82 13.74
CA ASP A 17 13.93 18.44 14.45
C ASP A 17 13.66 17.43 15.57
N ASP A 18 12.47 17.48 16.20
CA ASP A 18 12.05 16.48 17.16
C ASP A 18 11.81 15.13 16.48
N LEU A 19 11.19 15.14 15.29
CA LEU A 19 10.96 13.93 14.51
C LEU A 19 12.27 13.29 14.05
N VAL A 20 13.22 14.06 13.55
CA VAL A 20 14.59 13.61 13.20
C VAL A 20 15.29 12.99 14.42
N SER A 21 15.18 13.64 15.58
CA SER A 21 15.72 13.13 16.84
C SER A 21 15.08 11.80 17.25
N GLN A 22 13.77 11.66 17.07
CA GLN A 22 13.05 10.43 17.34
C GLN A 22 13.48 9.30 16.41
N VAL A 23 13.60 9.54 15.10
CA VAL A 23 14.08 8.54 14.12
C VAL A 23 15.49 8.06 14.53
N SER A 24 16.40 8.98 14.79
CA SER A 24 17.77 8.67 15.22
C SER A 24 17.80 7.85 16.52
N ARG A 25 16.98 8.20 17.50
CA ARG A 25 16.86 7.46 18.76
C ARG A 25 16.34 6.04 18.53
N ARG A 26 15.28 5.87 17.72
CA ARG A 26 14.70 4.55 17.43
C ARG A 26 15.69 3.66 16.69
N ARG A 27 16.46 4.22 15.75
CA ARG A 27 17.52 3.47 15.07
C ARG A 27 18.57 2.94 16.04
N ARG A 28 19.05 3.77 16.98
CA ARG A 28 19.97 3.33 18.03
C ARG A 28 19.37 2.24 18.94
N GLN A 29 18.04 2.15 19.04
CA GLN A 29 17.30 1.12 19.75
C GLN A 29 17.05 -0.14 18.92
N GLY A 30 17.56 -0.23 17.70
CA GLY A 30 17.45 -1.39 16.84
C GLY A 30 16.33 -1.33 15.78
N ALA A 31 15.68 -0.17 15.58
CA ALA A 31 14.74 -0.03 14.46
C ALA A 31 15.48 -0.20 13.13
N VAL A 32 14.94 -1.10 12.28
CA VAL A 32 15.59 -1.49 11.02
C VAL A 32 15.17 -0.64 9.82
N ASN A 33 14.03 0.02 9.90
CA ASN A 33 13.53 0.90 8.84
C ASN A 33 12.70 2.07 9.39
N LEU A 34 12.47 3.06 8.54
CA LEU A 34 11.48 4.11 8.70
C LEU A 34 10.30 3.79 7.80
N ASN A 35 9.17 3.43 8.36
CA ASN A 35 7.94 3.14 7.64
C ASN A 35 7.07 4.40 7.56
N LEU A 36 7.01 4.99 6.38
CA LEU A 36 6.20 6.16 6.06
C LEU A 36 4.78 5.70 5.71
N LEU A 37 3.90 5.84 6.66
CA LEU A 37 2.49 5.52 6.51
C LEU A 37 1.62 6.62 7.14
N GLY A 38 0.34 6.51 7.03
CA GLY A 38 -0.64 7.42 7.58
C GLY A 38 -1.99 7.04 7.01
N GLY A 39 -2.90 7.97 6.76
CA GLY A 39 -4.04 7.71 5.87
C GLY A 39 -3.53 7.43 4.46
N GLU A 40 -2.75 8.36 3.92
CA GLU A 40 -1.98 8.23 2.68
C GLU A 40 -0.75 9.15 2.81
N PRO A 41 0.49 8.63 2.77
CA PRO A 41 1.69 9.46 3.00
C PRO A 41 1.88 10.54 1.94
N ALA A 42 1.38 10.33 0.73
CA ALA A 42 1.50 11.30 -0.36
C ALA A 42 0.86 12.67 -0.04
N VAL A 43 -0.10 12.74 0.88
CA VAL A 43 -0.71 14.03 1.29
C VAL A 43 0.24 14.88 2.13
N ASN A 44 1.26 14.28 2.74
CA ASN A 44 2.27 14.96 3.55
C ASN A 44 3.65 14.98 2.86
N LEU A 45 3.68 14.87 1.53
CA LEU A 45 4.92 14.70 0.76
C LEU A 45 6.01 15.71 1.14
N TYR A 46 5.69 16.99 1.23
CA TYR A 46 6.68 18.03 1.55
C TYR A 46 7.33 17.80 2.91
N GLY A 47 6.56 17.58 3.96
CA GLY A 47 7.12 17.29 5.28
C GLY A 47 7.93 15.98 5.32
N ILE A 48 7.54 15.00 4.49
CA ILE A 48 8.31 13.76 4.34
C ILE A 48 9.64 14.02 3.65
N LEU A 49 9.67 14.81 2.58
CA LEU A 49 10.91 15.16 1.88
C LEU A 49 11.86 15.94 2.80
N ASP A 50 11.34 16.90 3.56
CA ASP A 50 12.12 17.64 4.56
C ASP A 50 12.70 16.70 5.65
N LEU A 51 11.93 15.70 6.07
CA LEU A 51 12.42 14.68 7.00
C LEU A 51 13.53 13.83 6.39
N LEU A 52 13.33 13.34 5.17
CA LEU A 52 14.30 12.49 4.47
C LEU A 52 15.60 13.21 4.18
N ASP A 53 15.57 14.53 3.94
CA ASP A 53 16.76 15.36 3.75
C ASP A 53 17.62 15.48 5.04
N LYS A 54 17.00 15.37 6.21
CA LYS A 54 17.65 15.55 7.51
C LYS A 54 18.07 14.27 8.21
N ILE A 55 17.50 13.13 7.86
CA ILE A 55 17.85 11.85 8.48
C ILE A 55 19.08 11.23 7.84
N ASP A 56 19.72 10.28 8.56
CA ASP A 56 20.84 9.51 8.06
C ASP A 56 20.41 8.71 6.79
N PHE A 57 21.11 8.94 5.68
CA PHE A 57 20.84 8.31 4.38
C PHE A 57 20.95 6.76 4.41
N SER A 58 21.62 6.18 5.42
CA SER A 58 21.66 4.74 5.63
C SER A 58 20.35 4.17 6.23
N THR A 59 19.36 5.03 6.48
CA THR A 59 18.05 4.62 6.96
C THR A 59 17.27 3.96 5.84
N THR A 60 16.93 2.70 5.99
CA THR A 60 16.01 2.02 5.06
C THR A 60 14.63 2.67 5.15
N VAL A 61 14.17 3.25 4.06
CA VAL A 61 12.88 3.93 3.95
C VAL A 61 11.86 3.02 3.29
N VAL A 62 10.72 2.81 3.95
CA VAL A 62 9.57 2.07 3.44
C VAL A 62 8.43 3.05 3.17
N TRP A 63 7.94 3.07 1.92
CA TRP A 63 6.77 3.83 1.51
C TRP A 63 5.53 2.94 1.51
N ASN A 64 4.64 3.14 2.47
CA ASN A 64 3.46 2.31 2.70
C ASN A 64 2.20 3.06 2.25
N SER A 65 1.71 2.75 1.05
CA SER A 65 0.76 3.58 0.33
C SER A 65 -0.25 2.77 -0.48
N SER A 66 -1.40 3.38 -0.76
CA SER A 66 -2.37 2.89 -1.73
C SER A 66 -1.88 3.00 -3.18
N MET A 67 -0.74 3.63 -3.42
CA MET A 67 -0.18 3.97 -4.74
C MET A 67 -1.11 4.83 -5.62
N TYR A 68 -2.19 5.36 -5.06
CA TYR A 68 -3.14 6.21 -5.77
C TYR A 68 -2.77 7.68 -5.59
N TYR A 69 -1.77 8.09 -6.32
CA TYR A 69 -1.27 9.48 -6.34
C TYR A 69 -0.71 9.85 -7.72
N SER A 70 -0.40 11.13 -7.90
CA SER A 70 0.08 11.66 -9.18
C SER A 70 1.52 11.22 -9.47
N ARG A 71 1.89 11.20 -10.76
CA ARG A 71 3.25 10.84 -11.20
C ARG A 71 4.36 11.70 -10.58
N PRO A 72 4.22 13.03 -10.44
CA PRO A 72 5.23 13.85 -9.76
C PRO A 72 5.59 13.39 -8.36
N VAL A 73 4.65 12.84 -7.59
CA VAL A 73 4.94 12.25 -6.27
C VAL A 73 5.92 11.09 -6.42
N ASN A 74 5.65 10.18 -7.37
CA ASN A 74 6.54 9.03 -7.62
C ASN A 74 7.94 9.47 -8.02
N GLN A 75 8.04 10.48 -8.87
CA GLN A 75 9.32 11.06 -9.30
C GLN A 75 10.09 11.72 -8.14
N ALA A 76 9.40 12.39 -7.22
CA ALA A 76 10.02 13.01 -6.05
C ALA A 76 10.55 11.96 -5.04
N LEU A 77 10.02 10.75 -5.04
CA LEU A 77 10.44 9.65 -4.18
C LEU A 77 11.56 8.79 -4.76
N GLU A 78 11.88 8.98 -6.04
CA GLU A 78 12.91 8.19 -6.73
C GLU A 78 14.28 8.35 -6.04
N GLY A 79 14.91 7.24 -5.72
CA GLY A 79 16.19 7.21 -5.00
C GLY A 79 16.09 7.47 -3.49
N LEU A 80 14.93 7.91 -2.97
CA LEU A 80 14.73 8.16 -1.54
C LEU A 80 14.07 6.97 -0.83
N VAL A 81 13.29 6.18 -1.56
CA VAL A 81 12.56 5.03 -1.04
C VAL A 81 13.26 3.74 -1.42
N ASN A 82 13.51 2.87 -0.45
CA ASN A 82 14.15 1.57 -0.66
C ASN A 82 13.12 0.46 -0.94
N ILE A 83 11.96 0.52 -0.28
CA ILE A 83 10.92 -0.49 -0.38
C ILE A 83 9.55 0.20 -0.50
N TYR A 84 8.82 -0.13 -1.55
CA TYR A 84 7.40 0.23 -1.65
C TYR A 84 6.54 -0.92 -1.13
N LEU A 85 5.80 -0.66 -0.07
CA LEU A 85 4.75 -1.53 0.43
C LEU A 85 3.43 -1.06 -0.19
N ALA A 86 3.14 -1.59 -1.36
CA ALA A 86 2.12 -1.09 -2.27
C ALA A 86 0.79 -1.82 -2.07
N ASP A 87 -0.25 -1.11 -1.62
CA ASP A 87 -1.59 -1.68 -1.56
C ASP A 87 -2.22 -1.67 -2.95
N LEU A 88 -2.67 -2.84 -3.42
CA LEU A 88 -3.46 -2.96 -4.64
C LEU A 88 -4.81 -3.59 -4.28
N LYS A 89 -5.86 -2.77 -4.24
CA LYS A 89 -7.12 -3.09 -3.56
C LYS A 89 -8.20 -3.65 -4.49
N THR A 90 -8.43 -2.98 -5.63
CA THR A 90 -9.49 -3.34 -6.59
C THR A 90 -8.94 -3.27 -8.01
N PHE A 91 -9.52 -4.04 -8.93
CA PHE A 91 -9.18 -4.03 -10.35
C PHE A 91 -10.30 -3.40 -11.19
N ASP A 92 -11.52 -3.85 -11.00
CA ASP A 92 -12.68 -3.41 -11.76
C ASP A 92 -13.05 -1.96 -11.42
N ALA A 93 -13.33 -1.15 -12.45
CA ALA A 93 -13.61 0.27 -12.29
C ALA A 93 -14.89 0.55 -11.49
N GLU A 94 -15.91 -0.29 -11.64
CA GLU A 94 -17.16 -0.15 -10.89
C GLU A 94 -16.99 -0.53 -9.42
N CYS A 95 -16.20 -1.59 -9.13
CA CYS A 95 -15.80 -1.94 -7.78
C CYS A 95 -14.97 -0.81 -7.15
N SER A 96 -14.01 -0.27 -7.89
CA SER A 96 -13.16 0.85 -7.45
C SER A 96 -13.98 2.09 -7.14
N ARG A 97 -14.92 2.43 -8.01
CA ARG A 97 -15.83 3.57 -7.81
C ARG A 97 -16.70 3.40 -6.57
N LYS A 98 -17.25 2.20 -6.34
CA LYS A 98 -18.14 1.93 -5.21
C LYS A 98 -17.40 1.84 -3.87
N ILE A 99 -16.28 1.15 -3.84
CA ILE A 99 -15.57 0.81 -2.60
C ILE A 99 -14.56 1.88 -2.22
N LEU A 100 -13.88 2.49 -3.20
CA LEU A 100 -12.78 3.43 -2.98
C LEU A 100 -13.13 4.87 -3.39
N ALA A 101 -14.31 5.11 -3.99
CA ALA A 101 -14.70 6.38 -4.62
C ALA A 101 -13.73 6.86 -5.72
N ALA A 102 -12.99 5.94 -6.36
CA ALA A 102 -11.95 6.21 -7.35
C ALA A 102 -12.04 5.20 -8.51
N ALA A 103 -12.79 5.51 -9.55
CA ALA A 103 -13.04 4.60 -10.68
C ALA A 103 -11.76 4.23 -11.45
N ASP A 104 -10.78 5.11 -11.47
CA ASP A 104 -9.48 4.96 -12.11
C ASP A 104 -8.36 4.45 -11.17
N TYR A 105 -8.75 3.87 -10.01
CA TYR A 105 -7.79 3.41 -9.01
C TYR A 105 -6.76 2.45 -9.60
N PHE A 106 -7.20 1.35 -10.24
CA PHE A 106 -6.29 0.34 -10.76
C PHE A 106 -5.31 0.89 -11.81
N PRO A 107 -5.75 1.60 -12.86
CA PRO A 107 -4.82 2.14 -13.85
C PRO A 107 -3.83 3.16 -13.28
N VAL A 108 -4.20 3.90 -12.25
CA VAL A 108 -3.28 4.83 -11.57
C VAL A 108 -2.30 4.06 -10.69
N ALA A 109 -2.80 3.23 -9.77
CA ALA A 109 -1.97 2.52 -8.80
C ALA A 109 -1.01 1.54 -9.49
N SER A 110 -1.49 0.75 -10.47
CA SER A 110 -0.66 -0.22 -11.20
C SER A 110 0.50 0.46 -11.90
N ARG A 111 0.26 1.60 -12.55
CA ARG A 111 1.33 2.37 -13.21
C ARG A 111 2.36 2.92 -12.21
N ARG A 112 1.93 3.37 -11.03
CA ARG A 112 2.86 3.82 -9.97
C ARG A 112 3.70 2.67 -9.43
N ILE A 113 3.10 1.50 -9.29
CA ILE A 113 3.80 0.27 -8.90
C ILE A 113 4.84 -0.14 -9.94
N GLU A 114 4.49 -0.13 -11.23
CA GLU A 114 5.42 -0.42 -12.31
C GLU A 114 6.62 0.55 -12.33
N GLU A 115 6.36 1.84 -12.20
CA GLU A 115 7.40 2.87 -12.13
C GLU A 115 8.30 2.68 -10.90
N ALA A 116 7.74 2.41 -9.73
CA ALA A 116 8.49 2.16 -8.49
C ALA A 116 9.38 0.91 -8.61
N ALA A 117 8.89 -0.14 -9.24
CA ALA A 117 9.62 -1.41 -9.41
C ALA A 117 10.88 -1.31 -10.29
N VAL A 118 11.06 -0.22 -11.03
CA VAL A 118 12.29 0.04 -11.81
C VAL A 118 13.46 0.42 -10.90
N ALA A 119 13.20 1.13 -9.80
CA ALA A 119 14.24 1.76 -8.99
C ALA A 119 14.34 1.20 -7.55
N ALA A 120 13.32 0.48 -7.07
CA ALA A 120 13.24 0.01 -5.69
C ALA A 120 12.57 -1.37 -5.58
N GLU A 121 12.71 -1.99 -4.42
CA GLU A 121 11.96 -3.21 -4.11
C GLU A 121 10.48 -2.88 -3.94
N VAL A 122 9.60 -3.72 -4.53
CA VAL A 122 8.16 -3.60 -4.38
C VAL A 122 7.58 -4.86 -3.75
N ILE A 123 6.85 -4.67 -2.65
CA ILE A 123 6.02 -5.68 -2.01
C ILE A 123 4.56 -5.27 -2.26
N VAL A 124 3.84 -6.04 -3.05
CA VAL A 124 2.43 -5.76 -3.31
C VAL A 124 1.56 -6.46 -2.28
N ARG A 125 0.76 -5.67 -1.55
CA ARG A 125 -0.26 -6.20 -0.64
C ARG A 125 -1.62 -6.13 -1.33
N HIS A 126 -2.30 -7.26 -1.42
CA HIS A 126 -3.66 -7.32 -1.91
C HIS A 126 -4.62 -7.74 -0.79
N LEU A 127 -5.49 -6.81 -0.36
CA LEU A 127 -6.58 -7.13 0.55
C LEU A 127 -7.68 -7.85 -0.22
N VAL A 128 -7.87 -9.12 0.07
CA VAL A 128 -8.85 -9.94 -0.59
C VAL A 128 -10.25 -9.62 -0.06
N LEU A 129 -11.13 -9.17 -0.95
CA LEU A 129 -12.51 -8.82 -0.61
C LEU A 129 -13.46 -9.98 -0.91
N PRO A 130 -14.33 -10.37 0.05
CA PRO A 130 -15.34 -11.42 -0.17
C PRO A 130 -16.24 -11.09 -1.36
N GLY A 131 -16.50 -12.09 -2.21
CA GLY A 131 -17.34 -11.94 -3.40
C GLY A 131 -16.70 -11.18 -4.57
N HIS A 132 -15.45 -10.70 -4.44
CA HIS A 132 -14.74 -9.92 -5.47
C HIS A 132 -13.58 -10.69 -6.14
N ILE A 133 -13.60 -12.03 -6.08
CA ILE A 133 -12.49 -12.82 -6.64
C ILE A 133 -12.39 -12.62 -8.15
N SER A 134 -13.48 -12.81 -8.87
CA SER A 134 -13.49 -12.76 -10.34
C SER A 134 -13.30 -11.36 -10.92
N CYS A 135 -13.83 -10.33 -10.25
CA CYS A 135 -13.75 -8.95 -10.74
C CYS A 135 -12.49 -8.18 -10.28
N CYS A 136 -11.87 -8.60 -9.18
CA CYS A 136 -10.73 -7.88 -8.62
C CYS A 136 -9.52 -8.79 -8.36
N THR A 137 -9.64 -9.82 -7.51
CA THR A 137 -8.47 -10.62 -7.08
C THR A 137 -7.82 -11.37 -8.24
N ASP A 138 -8.55 -12.18 -9.00
CA ASP A 138 -7.98 -12.95 -10.12
C ASP A 138 -7.34 -12.05 -11.19
N PRO A 139 -7.99 -10.96 -11.64
CA PRO A 139 -7.34 -10.03 -12.57
C PRO A 139 -6.07 -9.37 -12.02
N ILE A 140 -6.04 -9.00 -10.73
CA ILE A 140 -4.84 -8.46 -10.07
C ILE A 140 -3.70 -9.49 -10.09
N LEU A 141 -3.97 -10.73 -9.68
CA LEU A 141 -2.96 -11.79 -9.65
C LEU A 141 -2.39 -12.08 -11.04
N ARG A 142 -3.24 -12.10 -12.07
CA ARG A 142 -2.80 -12.26 -13.46
C ARG A 142 -1.96 -11.09 -13.95
N TRP A 143 -2.35 -9.86 -13.61
CA TRP A 143 -1.56 -8.68 -13.92
C TRP A 143 -0.19 -8.75 -13.25
N LEU A 144 -0.12 -9.09 -11.97
CA LEU A 144 1.15 -9.26 -11.24
C LEU A 144 2.05 -10.30 -11.90
N ALA A 145 1.52 -11.48 -12.20
CA ALA A 145 2.29 -12.56 -12.84
C ALA A 145 2.86 -12.15 -14.21
N LYS A 146 2.12 -11.34 -14.96
CA LYS A 146 2.51 -10.87 -16.29
C LYS A 146 3.49 -9.70 -16.23
N THR A 147 3.25 -8.74 -15.35
CA THR A 147 3.93 -7.43 -15.38
C THR A 147 5.08 -7.38 -14.38
N LEU A 148 4.93 -8.00 -13.22
CA LEU A 148 5.90 -7.97 -12.12
C LEU A 148 6.15 -9.38 -11.56
N PRO A 149 6.66 -10.33 -12.37
CA PRO A 149 6.76 -11.74 -11.99
C PRO A 149 7.70 -12.01 -10.81
N LEU A 150 8.59 -11.07 -10.50
CA LEU A 150 9.54 -11.18 -9.39
C LEU A 150 9.07 -10.44 -8.12
N ALA A 151 8.01 -9.64 -8.20
CA ALA A 151 7.51 -8.90 -7.04
C ALA A 151 7.04 -9.87 -5.94
N LYS A 152 7.32 -9.50 -4.71
CA LYS A 152 6.76 -10.19 -3.54
C LYS A 152 5.30 -9.80 -3.39
N VAL A 153 4.44 -10.78 -3.17
CA VAL A 153 2.98 -10.59 -3.06
C VAL A 153 2.51 -11.09 -1.70
N SER A 154 1.88 -10.20 -0.93
CA SER A 154 1.22 -10.53 0.33
C SER A 154 -0.29 -10.51 0.14
N LEU A 155 -0.95 -11.64 0.29
CA LEU A 155 -2.40 -11.75 0.26
C LEU A 155 -2.95 -11.54 1.67
N ARG A 156 -3.71 -10.46 1.84
CA ARG A 156 -4.30 -10.11 3.15
C ARG A 156 -5.70 -10.71 3.26
N TRP A 157 -5.88 -11.57 4.27
CA TRP A 157 -7.10 -12.34 4.53
C TRP A 157 -7.96 -11.74 5.63
N ASP A 158 -7.49 -10.68 6.25
CA ASP A 158 -7.99 -10.04 7.47
C ASP A 158 -8.98 -8.90 7.18
N TYR A 159 -9.74 -9.03 6.07
CA TYR A 159 -10.80 -8.08 5.78
C TYR A 159 -11.86 -8.06 6.87
N VAL A 160 -12.13 -6.87 7.39
CA VAL A 160 -13.21 -6.58 8.34
C VAL A 160 -14.19 -5.60 7.66
N PRO A 161 -15.48 -5.95 7.55
CA PRO A 161 -16.47 -5.06 6.94
C PRO A 161 -16.56 -3.75 7.74
N PRO A 162 -16.38 -2.59 7.09
CA PRO A 162 -16.56 -1.31 7.76
C PRO A 162 -18.04 -1.08 8.10
N ALA A 163 -18.32 -0.52 9.27
CA ALA A 163 -19.68 -0.29 9.74
C ALA A 163 -20.45 0.68 8.84
N GLU A 164 -19.78 1.71 8.33
CA GLU A 164 -20.41 2.86 7.68
C GLU A 164 -20.37 2.84 6.15
N CYS A 165 -19.58 1.96 5.54
CA CYS A 165 -19.51 1.86 4.07
C CYS A 165 -20.54 0.88 3.52
N ALA A 166 -21.68 1.38 3.03
CA ALA A 166 -22.74 0.55 2.48
C ALA A 166 -22.33 -0.27 1.25
N ALA A 167 -21.34 0.21 0.49
CA ALA A 167 -20.84 -0.44 -0.72
C ALA A 167 -19.78 -1.51 -0.45
N ALA A 168 -19.23 -1.56 0.77
CA ALA A 168 -18.24 -2.56 1.14
C ALA A 168 -18.88 -3.95 1.31
N PRO A 169 -18.16 -5.05 0.98
CA PRO A 169 -18.64 -6.41 1.24
C PRO A 169 -19.03 -6.59 2.72
N ARG A 170 -20.17 -7.23 2.98
CA ARG A 170 -20.70 -7.41 4.34
C ARG A 170 -20.26 -8.69 5.02
N GLY A 171 -19.71 -9.63 4.26
CA GLY A 171 -19.26 -10.92 4.76
C GLY A 171 -17.78 -11.01 5.03
N TYR A 172 -17.35 -12.17 5.48
CA TYR A 172 -15.94 -12.55 5.62
C TYR A 172 -15.57 -13.54 4.54
N LEU A 173 -14.28 -13.64 4.24
CA LEU A 173 -13.76 -14.63 3.30
C LEU A 173 -14.03 -16.04 3.80
N SER A 174 -14.65 -16.85 2.94
CA SER A 174 -14.85 -18.27 3.16
C SER A 174 -13.57 -19.07 2.93
N ALA A 175 -13.50 -20.27 3.52
CA ALA A 175 -12.40 -21.20 3.28
C ALA A 175 -12.31 -21.61 1.80
N ALA A 176 -13.45 -21.72 1.11
CA ALA A 176 -13.51 -22.05 -0.31
C ALA A 176 -12.88 -20.94 -1.18
N GLU A 177 -13.20 -19.67 -0.90
CA GLU A 177 -12.61 -18.52 -1.58
C GLU A 177 -11.10 -18.47 -1.36
N LYS A 178 -10.63 -18.66 -0.13
CA LYS A 178 -9.19 -18.71 0.18
C LYS A 178 -8.48 -19.81 -0.63
N SER A 179 -9.04 -21.03 -0.64
CA SER A 179 -8.47 -22.15 -1.40
C SER A 179 -8.44 -21.87 -2.90
N GLN A 180 -9.48 -21.25 -3.45
CA GLN A 180 -9.54 -20.86 -4.85
C GLN A 180 -8.41 -19.86 -5.19
N ILE A 181 -8.22 -18.83 -4.38
CA ILE A 181 -7.21 -17.80 -4.60
C ILE A 181 -5.80 -18.37 -4.50
N LEU A 182 -5.54 -19.21 -3.50
CA LEU A 182 -4.22 -19.87 -3.35
C LEU A 182 -3.91 -20.76 -4.56
N LYS A 183 -4.92 -21.46 -5.11
CA LYS A 183 -4.74 -22.22 -6.33
C LYS A 183 -4.39 -21.33 -7.52
N ILE A 184 -5.12 -20.22 -7.72
CA ILE A 184 -4.82 -19.25 -8.78
C ILE A 184 -3.39 -18.73 -8.65
N ALA A 185 -2.98 -18.34 -7.45
CA ALA A 185 -1.64 -17.81 -7.19
C ALA A 185 -0.55 -18.86 -7.47
N ALA A 186 -0.79 -20.12 -7.09
CA ALA A 186 0.13 -21.23 -7.37
C ALA A 186 0.24 -21.52 -8.88
N ASP A 187 -0.89 -21.58 -9.60
CA ASP A 187 -0.93 -21.79 -11.05
C ASP A 187 -0.18 -20.67 -11.81
N LEU A 188 -0.25 -19.44 -11.30
CA LEU A 188 0.46 -18.27 -11.81
C LEU A 188 1.91 -18.18 -11.34
N LYS A 189 2.37 -19.05 -10.44
CA LYS A 189 3.71 -19.06 -9.85
C LYS A 189 4.12 -17.73 -9.19
N LEU A 190 3.16 -17.09 -8.52
CA LEU A 190 3.43 -15.84 -7.81
C LEU A 190 4.36 -16.07 -6.62
N ASN A 191 5.25 -15.10 -6.36
CA ASN A 191 6.14 -15.10 -5.20
C ASN A 191 5.37 -14.62 -3.96
N LEU A 192 4.58 -15.52 -3.36
CA LEU A 192 3.82 -15.20 -2.16
C LEU A 192 4.73 -15.12 -0.94
N ILE A 193 4.48 -14.10 -0.13
CA ILE A 193 5.06 -13.94 1.20
C ILE A 193 3.93 -13.82 2.23
N ASP A 194 4.19 -14.25 3.47
CA ASP A 194 3.25 -14.17 4.58
C ASP A 194 3.16 -12.75 5.19
#